data_3796509073a64c1f81eb500d6345e08d
#
_entry.id   3796509073a64c1f81eb500d6345e08d
#
_cell.length_a   1.000
_cell.length_b   1.000
_cell.length_c   1.000
_cell.angle_alpha   90.00
_cell.angle_beta   90.00
_cell.angle_gamma   90.00
#
_symmetry.space_group_name_H-M   'P 1'
#
loop_
_entity.id
_entity.type
_entity.pdbx_description
1 polymer ?
#
loop_
_entity_poly.entity_id
_entity_poly.type
_entity_poly.pdbx_seq_one_letter_code
_entity_poly.pdbx_strand_id
1 'polypeptide(L)'
;MTDARENTVVPALDVRDLSVRFRMRGGRDIAAVTDARFSVAPGECLALVGESGCGKSVLASALLGLLPANAATTGSAVLGGDTDLLTADERTLARTVRGRRIGLVPQSPAAHLTPVRTVRAQLEESLRELTGVRGSELRKAAVAAADRASFPDGHLDRYPHELSGGLAQRAATALALIGDAPLLLADEPTTGLDRDLVERTVDELRRHTDEGRALLIITHDLAAAERIADRVAVMYAGRIVEIADAPRFFGAPGPRHPYAKGLLDALPERDFAPIPGMPPELGALPGGCAFAARCAYADARCTDEQPVFDADLACHHALTGRTHPLKEAADA
;
A
#
# COMPACT_ATOMS: atom_id res chain seq x y z
N MET A 1 30.31 32.90 -1.14
CA MET A 1 30.15 31.47 -0.81
C MET A 1 28.84 31.33 -0.07
N THR A 2 27.75 31.16 -0.81
CA THR A 2 26.40 30.97 -0.27
C THR A 2 26.19 29.47 -0.12
N ASP A 3 26.16 29.06 1.14
CA ASP A 3 25.88 27.68 1.57
C ASP A 3 24.40 27.38 1.24
N ALA A 4 24.15 26.77 0.10
CA ALA A 4 22.85 26.22 -0.25
C ALA A 4 22.64 24.97 0.62
N ARG A 5 22.09 25.16 1.82
CA ARG A 5 21.51 24.06 2.58
C ARG A 5 20.33 23.55 1.75
N GLU A 6 20.53 22.45 1.04
CA GLU A 6 19.44 21.65 0.51
C GLU A 6 18.48 21.38 1.67
N ASN A 7 17.31 21.97 1.58
CA ASN A 7 16.22 21.77 2.52
C ASN A 7 15.66 20.34 2.26
N THR A 8 16.39 19.32 2.71
CA THR A 8 15.97 17.92 2.57
C THR A 8 14.71 17.72 3.40
N VAL A 9 13.56 17.68 2.73
CA VAL A 9 12.27 17.38 3.37
C VAL A 9 12.37 16.01 4.03
N VAL A 10 12.13 15.96 5.34
CA VAL A 10 12.10 14.69 6.08
C VAL A 10 10.92 13.87 5.58
N PRO A 11 11.13 12.64 5.07
CA PRO A 11 10.05 11.78 4.65
C PRO A 11 9.06 11.50 5.79
N ALA A 12 7.77 11.42 5.47
CA ALA A 12 6.76 10.95 6.42
C ALA A 12 7.00 9.49 6.79
N LEU A 13 7.49 8.69 5.83
CA LEU A 13 7.93 7.30 6.04
C LEU A 13 9.19 7.05 5.21
N ASP A 14 10.22 6.46 5.83
CA ASP A 14 11.45 6.01 5.17
C ASP A 14 11.71 4.54 5.49
N VAL A 15 11.63 3.67 4.49
CA VAL A 15 11.80 2.21 4.61
C VAL A 15 13.12 1.80 3.96
N ARG A 16 14.00 1.14 4.73
CA ARG A 16 15.30 0.69 4.27
C ARG A 16 15.52 -0.77 4.60
N ASP A 17 15.75 -1.58 3.58
CA ASP A 17 16.09 -3.01 3.66
C ASP A 17 15.10 -3.82 4.50
N LEU A 18 13.82 -3.39 4.54
CA LEU A 18 12.81 -4.06 5.33
C LEU A 18 12.59 -5.47 4.78
N SER A 19 12.83 -6.45 5.65
CA SER A 19 12.55 -7.85 5.34
C SER A 19 11.66 -8.47 6.42
N VAL A 20 10.75 -9.35 6.01
CA VAL A 20 9.85 -10.09 6.90
C VAL A 20 9.95 -11.57 6.58
N ARG A 21 10.27 -12.38 7.59
CA ARG A 21 10.36 -13.85 7.50
C ARG A 21 9.44 -14.50 8.51
N PHE A 22 8.68 -15.49 8.08
CA PHE A 22 7.83 -16.30 8.96
C PHE A 22 8.49 -17.65 9.25
N ARG A 23 8.65 -17.98 10.53
CA ARG A 23 9.08 -19.31 10.97
C ARG A 23 7.90 -20.27 10.94
N MET A 24 7.96 -21.24 10.04
CA MET A 24 6.90 -22.24 9.90
C MET A 24 7.18 -23.45 10.77
N ARG A 25 6.11 -24.19 11.11
CA ARG A 25 6.25 -25.50 11.78
C ARG A 25 7.09 -26.41 10.88
N GLY A 26 8.10 -27.07 11.45
CA GLY A 26 9.05 -27.91 10.70
C GLY A 26 10.35 -27.22 10.29
N GLY A 27 10.62 -25.98 10.78
CA GLY A 27 11.91 -25.30 10.64
C GLY A 27 12.14 -24.63 9.28
N ARG A 28 11.13 -24.56 8.41
CA ARG A 28 11.21 -23.83 7.14
C ARG A 28 10.82 -22.37 7.34
N ASP A 29 11.63 -21.44 6.85
CA ASP A 29 11.33 -20.02 6.85
C ASP A 29 10.74 -19.59 5.50
N ILE A 30 9.72 -18.71 5.55
CA ILE A 30 9.14 -18.09 4.36
C ILE A 30 9.51 -16.60 4.39
N ALA A 31 10.27 -16.15 3.38
CA ALA A 31 10.57 -14.75 3.17
C ALA A 31 9.39 -14.07 2.45
N ALA A 32 8.53 -13.40 3.19
CA ALA A 32 7.34 -12.75 2.64
C ALA A 32 7.63 -11.34 2.08
N VAL A 33 8.62 -10.65 2.66
CA VAL A 33 9.18 -9.39 2.16
C VAL A 33 10.69 -9.49 2.24
N THR A 34 11.39 -9.01 1.23
CA THR A 34 12.86 -9.05 1.17
C THR A 34 13.41 -7.72 0.65
N ASP A 35 14.23 -7.07 1.48
CA ASP A 35 15.00 -5.86 1.17
C ASP A 35 14.15 -4.74 0.55
N ALA A 36 12.92 -4.53 1.05
CA ALA A 36 12.06 -3.45 0.57
C ALA A 36 12.66 -2.09 0.91
N ARG A 37 12.73 -1.21 -0.08
CA ARG A 37 13.25 0.17 0.04
C ARG A 37 12.32 1.13 -0.66
N PHE A 38 11.82 2.12 0.04
CA PHE A 38 11.06 3.25 -0.51
C PHE A 38 10.88 4.34 0.55
N SER A 39 10.54 5.52 0.12
CA SER A 39 10.13 6.60 1.02
C SER A 39 8.80 7.19 0.55
N VAL A 40 8.08 7.83 1.46
CA VAL A 40 6.87 8.61 1.16
C VAL A 40 7.06 9.99 1.78
N ALA A 41 7.01 11.02 0.94
CA ALA A 41 7.12 12.41 1.39
C ALA A 41 5.78 12.92 1.97
N PRO A 42 5.78 13.97 2.81
CA PRO A 42 4.54 14.67 3.16
C PRO A 42 3.82 15.18 1.90
N GLY A 43 2.51 14.96 1.81
CA GLY A 43 1.71 15.33 0.65
C GLY A 43 1.88 14.42 -0.58
N GLU A 44 2.60 13.31 -0.45
CA GLU A 44 2.81 12.32 -1.52
C GLU A 44 1.91 11.11 -1.35
N CYS A 45 1.36 10.62 -2.45
CA CYS A 45 0.73 9.30 -2.56
C CYS A 45 1.66 8.32 -3.27
N LEU A 46 2.18 7.32 -2.54
CA LEU A 46 2.86 6.16 -3.11
C LEU A 46 1.90 4.99 -3.24
N ALA A 47 1.66 4.52 -4.48
CA ALA A 47 0.88 3.31 -4.72
C ALA A 47 1.79 2.08 -4.74
N LEU A 48 1.58 1.12 -3.83
CA LEU A 48 2.23 -0.18 -3.85
C LEU A 48 1.33 -1.18 -4.57
N VAL A 49 1.73 -1.57 -5.78
CA VAL A 49 0.95 -2.44 -6.66
C VAL A 49 1.64 -3.78 -6.90
N GLY A 50 0.87 -4.79 -7.31
CA GLY A 50 1.37 -6.14 -7.63
C GLY A 50 0.30 -7.21 -7.46
N GLU A 51 0.57 -8.42 -7.95
CA GLU A 51 -0.35 -9.55 -7.85
C GLU A 51 -0.68 -9.92 -6.40
N SER A 52 -1.82 -10.58 -6.20
CA SER A 52 -2.22 -11.08 -4.87
C SER A 52 -1.16 -12.07 -4.33
N GLY A 53 -0.91 -12.01 -3.02
CA GLY A 53 0.08 -12.88 -2.37
C GLY A 53 1.55 -12.46 -2.52
N CYS A 54 1.88 -11.36 -3.20
CA CYS A 54 3.28 -10.93 -3.37
C CYS A 54 3.92 -10.28 -2.13
N GLY A 55 3.19 -10.10 -1.00
CA GLY A 55 3.73 -9.59 0.26
C GLY A 55 3.26 -8.20 0.69
N LYS A 56 2.41 -7.49 -0.08
CA LYS A 56 1.97 -6.09 0.20
C LYS A 56 1.34 -5.92 1.59
N SER A 57 0.34 -6.73 1.93
CA SER A 57 -0.33 -6.64 3.25
C SER A 57 0.56 -7.09 4.41
N VAL A 58 1.57 -7.95 4.13
CA VAL A 58 2.60 -8.29 5.13
C VAL A 58 3.47 -7.07 5.42
N LEU A 59 3.87 -6.32 4.39
CA LEU A 59 4.60 -5.06 4.54
C LEU A 59 3.78 -4.05 5.36
N ALA A 60 2.49 -3.87 5.04
CA ALA A 60 1.59 -3.00 5.82
C ALA A 60 1.52 -3.42 7.29
N SER A 61 1.38 -4.73 7.55
CA SER A 61 1.34 -5.28 8.91
C SER A 61 2.66 -5.05 9.66
N ALA A 62 3.81 -5.11 8.98
CA ALA A 62 5.11 -4.81 9.56
C ALA A 62 5.20 -3.34 10.01
N LEU A 63 4.77 -2.40 9.15
CA LEU A 63 4.76 -0.95 9.46
C LEU A 63 3.86 -0.60 10.65
N LEU A 64 2.84 -1.40 10.91
CA LEU A 64 1.91 -1.20 12.02
C LEU A 64 2.28 -2.01 13.27
N GLY A 65 3.32 -2.87 13.22
CA GLY A 65 3.66 -3.79 14.30
C GLY A 65 2.55 -4.81 14.58
N LEU A 66 1.83 -5.25 13.54
CA LEU A 66 0.71 -6.21 13.63
C LEU A 66 1.08 -7.60 13.10
N LEU A 67 2.36 -7.87 12.93
CA LEU A 67 2.82 -9.20 12.53
C LEU A 67 2.60 -10.23 13.65
N PRO A 68 2.30 -11.49 13.31
CA PRO A 68 2.18 -12.56 14.32
C PRO A 68 3.54 -12.89 14.96
N ALA A 69 3.51 -13.52 16.13
CA ALA A 69 4.72 -13.79 16.93
C ALA A 69 5.79 -14.69 16.26
N ASN A 70 5.42 -15.44 15.22
CA ASN A 70 6.36 -16.25 14.43
C ASN A 70 7.04 -15.45 13.31
N ALA A 71 6.75 -14.17 13.15
CA ALA A 71 7.43 -13.30 12.20
C ALA A 71 8.70 -12.70 12.81
N ALA A 72 9.73 -12.55 11.97
CA ALA A 72 10.94 -11.81 12.29
C ALA A 72 11.14 -10.71 11.24
N THR A 73 11.52 -9.52 11.68
CA THR A 73 11.78 -8.36 10.82
C THR A 73 13.25 -7.96 10.89
N THR A 74 13.78 -7.44 9.79
CA THR A 74 15.09 -6.79 9.71
C THR A 74 15.00 -5.52 8.86
N GLY A 75 16.02 -4.66 8.90
CA GLY A 75 16.02 -3.36 8.25
C GLY A 75 15.48 -2.27 9.16
N SER A 76 14.94 -1.20 8.59
CA SER A 76 14.33 -0.08 9.34
C SER A 76 13.12 0.48 8.62
N ALA A 77 12.19 1.07 9.39
CA ALA A 77 11.04 1.81 8.88
C ALA A 77 10.82 3.04 9.77
N VAL A 78 11.39 4.18 9.36
CA VAL A 78 11.42 5.40 10.18
C VAL A 78 10.24 6.30 9.83
N LEU A 79 9.38 6.55 10.81
CA LEU A 79 8.23 7.44 10.70
C LEU A 79 8.60 8.85 11.14
N GLY A 80 8.44 9.83 10.24
CA GLY A 80 8.67 11.25 10.52
C GLY A 80 10.09 11.58 10.98
N GLY A 81 11.07 10.72 10.65
CA GLY A 81 12.48 10.91 10.97
C GLY A 81 12.91 10.58 12.42
N ASP A 82 11.98 10.14 13.29
CA ASP A 82 12.25 9.99 14.71
C ASP A 82 11.86 8.63 15.33
N THR A 83 10.99 7.87 14.70
CA THR A 83 10.46 6.61 15.26
C THR A 83 10.66 5.46 14.30
N ASP A 84 11.51 4.50 14.64
CA ASP A 84 11.63 3.26 13.87
C ASP A 84 10.52 2.27 14.31
N LEU A 85 9.60 2.02 13.39
CA LEU A 85 8.41 1.19 13.61
C LEU A 85 8.74 -0.28 13.87
N LEU A 86 9.89 -0.78 13.38
CA LEU A 86 10.28 -2.18 13.53
C LEU A 86 10.87 -2.48 14.91
N THR A 87 11.42 -1.48 15.58
CA THR A 87 12.07 -1.61 16.91
C THR A 87 11.25 -1.01 18.03
N ALA A 88 10.21 -0.21 17.71
CA ALA A 88 9.33 0.39 18.71
C ALA A 88 8.56 -0.70 19.49
N ASP A 89 8.45 -0.52 20.80
CA ASP A 89 7.67 -1.41 21.65
C ASP A 89 6.16 -1.25 21.42
N GLU A 90 5.38 -2.27 21.79
CA GLU A 90 3.92 -2.28 21.63
C GLU A 90 3.25 -1.08 22.32
N ARG A 91 3.77 -0.63 23.46
CA ARG A 91 3.21 0.53 24.18
C ARG A 91 3.37 1.83 23.36
N THR A 92 4.53 2.01 22.75
CA THR A 92 4.81 3.14 21.85
C THR A 92 3.92 3.06 20.61
N LEU A 93 3.86 1.89 19.95
CA LEU A 93 3.01 1.69 18.77
C LEU A 93 1.53 1.97 19.08
N ALA A 94 1.00 1.45 20.19
CA ALA A 94 -0.41 1.61 20.55
C ALA A 94 -0.76 3.04 20.98
N ARG A 95 0.13 3.73 21.68
CA ARG A 95 -0.20 5.03 22.29
C ARG A 95 0.17 6.25 21.46
N THR A 96 1.22 6.13 20.64
CA THR A 96 1.78 7.28 19.91
C THR A 96 1.76 7.13 18.39
N VAL A 97 1.66 5.91 17.85
CA VAL A 97 1.71 5.67 16.41
C VAL A 97 0.34 5.38 15.84
N ARG A 98 -0.29 4.27 16.25
CA ARG A 98 -1.56 3.81 15.65
C ARG A 98 -2.69 4.81 15.93
N GLY A 99 -3.35 5.28 14.86
CA GLY A 99 -4.42 6.26 14.89
C GLY A 99 -3.96 7.72 15.10
N ARG A 100 -2.73 7.96 15.59
CA ARG A 100 -2.21 9.31 15.85
C ARG A 100 -1.20 9.80 14.81
N ARG A 101 -0.30 8.90 14.39
CA ARG A 101 0.72 9.19 13.39
C ARG A 101 0.56 8.35 12.12
N ILE A 102 -0.10 7.17 12.24
CA ILE A 102 -0.53 6.35 11.12
C ILE A 102 -2.02 6.05 11.27
N GLY A 103 -2.83 6.52 10.32
CA GLY A 103 -4.22 6.12 10.12
C GLY A 103 -4.27 4.89 9.21
N LEU A 104 -5.15 3.92 9.50
CA LEU A 104 -5.30 2.70 8.70
C LEU A 104 -6.70 2.60 8.11
N VAL A 105 -6.78 2.53 6.77
CA VAL A 105 -7.96 2.05 6.05
C VAL A 105 -7.72 0.58 5.71
N PRO A 106 -8.42 -0.36 6.36
CA PRO A 106 -8.11 -1.78 6.26
C PRO A 106 -8.77 -2.46 5.06
N GLN A 107 -8.17 -3.55 4.58
CA GLN A 107 -8.70 -4.40 3.50
C GLN A 107 -10.06 -5.06 3.85
N SER A 108 -10.23 -5.44 5.11
CA SER A 108 -11.44 -6.13 5.58
C SER A 108 -12.15 -5.29 6.64
N PRO A 109 -12.94 -4.30 6.25
CA PRO A 109 -13.54 -3.33 7.17
C PRO A 109 -14.41 -3.98 8.24
N ALA A 110 -15.19 -5.01 7.88
CA ALA A 110 -16.04 -5.72 8.84
C ALA A 110 -15.25 -6.39 9.98
N ALA A 111 -14.01 -6.83 9.72
CA ALA A 111 -13.14 -7.40 10.74
C ALA A 111 -12.53 -6.35 11.69
N HIS A 112 -12.50 -5.08 11.27
CA HIS A 112 -11.94 -3.97 12.06
C HIS A 112 -13.00 -3.19 12.83
N LEU A 113 -14.27 -3.37 12.51
CA LEU A 113 -15.37 -2.78 13.25
C LEU A 113 -15.75 -3.69 14.44
N THR A 114 -15.95 -3.09 15.61
CA THR A 114 -16.39 -3.81 16.82
C THR A 114 -17.85 -4.27 16.63
N PRO A 115 -18.14 -5.58 16.53
CA PRO A 115 -19.44 -6.07 16.06
C PRO A 115 -20.61 -5.76 17.01
N VAL A 116 -20.32 -5.54 18.30
CA VAL A 116 -21.31 -5.27 19.36
C VAL A 116 -21.48 -3.77 19.67
N ARG A 117 -20.97 -2.89 18.83
CA ARG A 117 -21.08 -1.43 18.99
C ARG A 117 -21.55 -0.79 17.69
N THR A 118 -22.39 0.23 17.82
CA THR A 118 -22.85 0.99 16.65
C THR A 118 -21.69 1.78 16.03
N VAL A 119 -21.80 2.14 14.75
CA VAL A 119 -20.79 2.97 14.07
C VAL A 119 -20.58 4.29 14.82
N ARG A 120 -21.67 4.96 15.23
CA ARG A 120 -21.60 6.18 16.04
C ARG A 120 -20.76 5.98 17.29
N ALA A 121 -21.02 4.93 18.06
CA ALA A 121 -20.29 4.70 19.31
C ALA A 121 -18.80 4.48 19.08
N GLN A 122 -18.41 3.86 17.96
CA GLN A 122 -17.01 3.65 17.59
C GLN A 122 -16.34 4.95 17.14
N LEU A 123 -17.02 5.76 16.33
CA LEU A 123 -16.53 7.09 15.93
C LEU A 123 -16.35 8.01 17.13
N GLU A 124 -17.34 8.06 18.04
CA GLU A 124 -17.28 8.89 19.24
C GLU A 124 -16.16 8.46 20.20
N GLU A 125 -15.91 7.16 20.33
CA GLU A 125 -14.78 6.67 21.13
C GLU A 125 -13.44 7.09 20.52
N SER A 126 -13.27 6.87 19.23
CA SER A 126 -12.04 7.24 18.51
C SER A 126 -11.79 8.75 18.56
N LEU A 127 -12.84 9.57 18.37
CA LEU A 127 -12.76 11.02 18.51
C LEU A 127 -12.33 11.44 19.92
N ARG A 128 -12.92 10.83 20.95
CA ARG A 128 -12.57 11.13 22.34
C ARG A 128 -11.11 10.82 22.65
N GLU A 129 -10.62 9.68 22.15
CA GLU A 129 -9.25 9.22 22.41
C GLU A 129 -8.19 9.95 21.57
N LEU A 130 -8.48 10.23 20.31
CA LEU A 130 -7.50 10.79 19.37
C LEU A 130 -7.49 12.33 19.40
N THR A 131 -8.64 12.98 19.53
CA THR A 131 -8.78 14.45 19.41
C THR A 131 -9.09 15.12 20.74
N GLY A 132 -9.52 14.37 21.76
CA GLY A 132 -9.92 14.91 23.06
C GLY A 132 -11.30 15.57 23.08
N VAL A 133 -12.06 15.56 21.98
CA VAL A 133 -13.42 16.11 21.90
C VAL A 133 -14.34 15.38 22.87
N ARG A 134 -15.20 16.13 23.59
CA ARG A 134 -16.11 15.61 24.64
C ARG A 134 -17.46 16.31 24.63
N GLY A 135 -18.41 15.75 25.37
CA GLY A 135 -19.73 16.36 25.59
C GLY A 135 -20.58 16.45 24.32
N SER A 136 -21.32 17.53 24.16
CA SER A 136 -22.25 17.74 23.03
C SER A 136 -21.55 17.83 21.66
N GLU A 137 -20.29 18.28 21.64
CA GLU A 137 -19.52 18.42 20.41
C GLU A 137 -19.11 17.06 19.83
N LEU A 138 -19.02 16.01 20.67
CA LEU A 138 -18.64 14.68 20.24
C LEU A 138 -19.60 14.10 19.18
N ARG A 139 -20.90 14.29 19.39
CA ARG A 139 -21.92 13.81 18.44
C ARG A 139 -21.86 14.54 17.10
N LYS A 140 -21.62 15.86 17.11
CA LYS A 140 -21.44 16.65 15.89
C LYS A 140 -20.16 16.23 15.15
N ALA A 141 -19.07 16.02 15.88
CA ALA A 141 -17.81 15.56 15.31
C ALA A 141 -17.93 14.17 14.70
N ALA A 142 -18.72 13.26 15.29
CA ALA A 142 -18.98 11.93 14.73
C ALA A 142 -19.74 12.00 13.41
N VAL A 143 -20.76 12.88 13.31
CA VAL A 143 -21.46 13.13 12.04
C VAL A 143 -20.51 13.69 11.00
N ALA A 144 -19.71 14.69 11.34
CA ALA A 144 -18.73 15.29 10.41
C ALA A 144 -17.67 14.29 9.95
N ALA A 145 -17.22 13.39 10.83
CA ALA A 145 -16.27 12.32 10.46
C ALA A 145 -16.91 11.31 9.50
N ALA A 146 -18.18 10.95 9.73
CA ALA A 146 -18.93 10.06 8.84
C ALA A 146 -19.14 10.70 7.46
N ASP A 147 -19.50 11.99 7.41
CA ASP A 147 -19.74 12.74 6.18
C ASP A 147 -18.49 12.81 5.30
N ARG A 148 -17.31 13.05 5.90
CA ARG A 148 -16.02 13.02 5.17
C ARG A 148 -15.76 11.71 4.43
N ALA A 149 -16.20 10.58 4.98
CA ALA A 149 -16.10 9.26 4.34
C ALA A 149 -17.37 8.91 3.53
N SER A 150 -18.24 9.87 3.25
CA SER A 150 -19.52 9.65 2.57
C SER A 150 -20.39 8.57 3.24
N PHE A 151 -20.25 8.39 4.57
CA PHE A 151 -21.08 7.45 5.33
C PHE A 151 -22.40 8.14 5.73
N PRO A 152 -23.57 7.57 5.35
CA PRO A 152 -24.85 8.24 5.56
C PRO A 152 -25.23 8.35 7.03
N ASP A 153 -25.67 9.54 7.48
CA ASP A 153 -26.08 9.82 8.86
C ASP A 153 -27.12 8.86 9.41
N GLY A 154 -28.11 8.48 8.57
CA GLY A 154 -29.17 7.54 8.95
C GLY A 154 -28.70 6.12 9.26
N HIS A 155 -27.40 5.82 9.06
CA HIS A 155 -26.80 4.51 9.35
C HIS A 155 -25.85 4.55 10.54
N LEU A 156 -25.61 5.70 11.15
CA LEU A 156 -24.68 5.85 12.28
C LEU A 156 -25.02 4.97 13.49
N ASP A 157 -26.31 4.76 13.75
CA ASP A 157 -26.78 3.98 14.88
C ASP A 157 -26.95 2.47 14.56
N ARG A 158 -26.48 2.01 13.38
CA ARG A 158 -26.42 0.59 12.99
C ARG A 158 -25.17 -0.08 13.53
N TYR A 159 -25.30 -1.39 13.73
CA TYR A 159 -24.20 -2.28 14.04
C TYR A 159 -23.49 -2.74 12.76
N PRO A 160 -22.20 -3.18 12.82
CA PRO A 160 -21.46 -3.64 11.65
C PRO A 160 -22.13 -4.72 10.82
N HIS A 161 -22.82 -5.67 11.46
CA HIS A 161 -23.54 -6.76 10.79
C HIS A 161 -24.80 -6.32 10.03
N GLU A 162 -25.28 -5.09 10.25
CA GLU A 162 -26.40 -4.48 9.54
C GLU A 162 -25.96 -3.64 8.33
N LEU A 163 -24.65 -3.57 8.08
CA LEU A 163 -24.05 -2.78 7.00
C LEU A 163 -23.81 -3.64 5.76
N SER A 164 -24.00 -3.05 4.59
CA SER A 164 -23.42 -3.62 3.36
C SER A 164 -21.90 -3.48 3.38
N GLY A 165 -21.18 -4.25 2.54
CA GLY A 165 -19.73 -4.16 2.42
C GLY A 165 -19.24 -2.73 2.17
N GLY A 166 -19.88 -2.00 1.24
CA GLY A 166 -19.54 -0.61 0.96
C GLY A 166 -19.84 0.36 2.11
N LEU A 167 -20.88 0.10 2.93
CA LEU A 167 -21.14 0.89 4.15
C LEU A 167 -20.07 0.58 5.22
N ALA A 168 -19.71 -0.68 5.40
CA ALA A 168 -18.64 -1.06 6.33
C ALA A 168 -17.30 -0.44 5.94
N GLN A 169 -16.98 -0.41 4.63
CA GLN A 169 -15.78 0.26 4.12
C GLN A 169 -15.77 1.76 4.46
N ARG A 170 -16.87 2.46 4.20
CA ARG A 170 -16.98 3.89 4.53
C ARG A 170 -16.90 4.15 6.03
N ALA A 171 -17.48 3.29 6.87
CA ALA A 171 -17.34 3.40 8.32
C ALA A 171 -15.90 3.22 8.78
N ALA A 172 -15.16 2.24 8.22
CA ALA A 172 -13.75 2.03 8.51
C ALA A 172 -12.88 3.19 8.01
N THR A 173 -13.18 3.74 6.83
CA THR A 173 -12.53 4.96 6.31
C THR A 173 -12.79 6.15 7.23
N ALA A 174 -14.03 6.36 7.68
CA ALA A 174 -14.36 7.41 8.65
C ALA A 174 -13.52 7.30 9.93
N LEU A 175 -13.34 6.08 10.46
CA LEU A 175 -12.50 5.84 11.63
C LEU A 175 -11.02 6.16 11.37
N ALA A 176 -10.50 5.78 10.20
CA ALA A 176 -9.11 6.04 9.81
C ALA A 176 -8.79 7.54 9.68
N LEU A 177 -9.79 8.34 9.31
CA LEU A 177 -9.66 9.78 9.04
C LEU A 177 -9.92 10.67 10.26
N ILE A 178 -10.31 10.11 11.42
CA ILE A 178 -10.62 10.89 12.64
C ILE A 178 -9.42 11.66 13.15
N GLY A 179 -8.25 11.04 13.18
CA GLY A 179 -7.01 11.68 13.62
C GLY A 179 -6.38 12.50 12.48
N ASP A 180 -5.57 13.49 12.87
CA ASP A 180 -4.75 14.23 11.91
C ASP A 180 -3.41 13.50 11.67
N ALA A 181 -3.48 12.17 11.50
CA ALA A 181 -2.32 11.34 11.26
C ALA A 181 -1.57 11.81 10.00
N PRO A 182 -0.27 12.13 10.08
CA PRO A 182 0.50 12.62 8.95
C PRO A 182 0.72 11.56 7.86
N LEU A 183 0.56 10.27 8.19
CA LEU A 183 0.62 9.16 7.25
C LEU A 183 -0.71 8.39 7.27
N LEU A 184 -1.29 8.18 6.10
CA LEU A 184 -2.39 7.25 5.89
C LEU A 184 -1.84 5.98 5.22
N LEU A 185 -2.22 4.82 5.74
CA LEU A 185 -1.99 3.53 5.13
C LEU A 185 -3.34 2.95 4.71
N ALA A 186 -3.54 2.75 3.41
CA ALA A 186 -4.78 2.20 2.88
C ALA A 186 -4.48 0.84 2.21
N ASP A 187 -4.95 -0.25 2.81
CA ASP A 187 -4.76 -1.60 2.27
C ASP A 187 -6.03 -2.02 1.54
N GLU A 188 -5.96 -2.07 0.21
CA GLU A 188 -7.05 -2.44 -0.70
C GLU A 188 -8.36 -1.67 -0.44
N PRO A 189 -8.33 -0.33 -0.35
CA PRO A 189 -9.47 0.47 0.13
C PRO A 189 -10.70 0.44 -0.80
N THR A 190 -10.54 -0.02 -2.03
CA THR A 190 -11.57 -0.05 -3.07
C THR A 190 -12.16 -1.44 -3.32
N THR A 191 -11.62 -2.48 -2.65
CA THR A 191 -12.06 -3.87 -2.87
C THR A 191 -13.52 -4.05 -2.48
N GLY A 192 -14.31 -4.61 -3.41
CA GLY A 192 -15.74 -4.89 -3.20
C GLY A 192 -16.65 -3.66 -3.27
N LEU A 193 -16.13 -2.51 -3.71
CA LEU A 193 -16.92 -1.32 -3.99
C LEU A 193 -17.38 -1.29 -5.46
N ASP A 194 -18.54 -0.69 -5.71
CA ASP A 194 -18.96 -0.31 -7.05
C ASP A 194 -18.12 0.87 -7.58
N ARG A 195 -18.18 1.11 -8.90
CA ARG A 195 -17.33 2.10 -9.57
C ARG A 195 -17.47 3.51 -8.99
N ASP A 196 -18.69 3.94 -8.70
CA ASP A 196 -18.93 5.29 -8.17
C ASP A 196 -18.34 5.46 -6.76
N LEU A 197 -18.40 4.39 -5.95
CA LEU A 197 -17.78 4.39 -4.62
C LEU A 197 -16.26 4.31 -4.69
N VAL A 198 -15.70 3.57 -5.64
CA VAL A 198 -14.24 3.56 -5.91
C VAL A 198 -13.76 4.99 -6.18
N GLU A 199 -14.41 5.68 -7.13
CA GLU A 199 -14.04 7.05 -7.49
C GLU A 199 -14.11 8.00 -6.30
N ARG A 200 -15.18 7.97 -5.51
CA ARG A 200 -15.32 8.80 -4.30
C ARG A 200 -14.26 8.49 -3.23
N THR A 201 -13.97 7.20 -3.02
CA THR A 201 -12.95 6.80 -2.05
C THR A 201 -11.57 7.28 -2.46
N VAL A 202 -11.23 7.16 -3.73
CA VAL A 202 -9.97 7.63 -4.31
C VAL A 202 -9.86 9.16 -4.20
N ASP A 203 -10.94 9.90 -4.55
CA ASP A 203 -10.96 11.36 -4.46
C ASP A 203 -10.83 11.85 -3.01
N GLU A 204 -11.47 11.16 -2.06
CA GLU A 204 -11.34 11.48 -0.63
C GLU A 204 -9.90 11.27 -0.14
N LEU A 205 -9.29 10.14 -0.48
CA LEU A 205 -7.89 9.87 -0.13
C LEU A 205 -6.94 10.87 -0.79
N ARG A 206 -7.17 11.24 -2.07
CA ARG A 206 -6.38 12.25 -2.77
C ARG A 206 -6.48 13.61 -2.08
N ARG A 207 -7.67 14.03 -1.66
CA ARG A 207 -7.86 15.28 -0.94
C ARG A 207 -6.98 15.35 0.32
N HIS A 208 -6.83 14.23 1.04
CA HIS A 208 -5.96 14.19 2.22
C HIS A 208 -4.47 14.36 1.87
N THR A 209 -4.01 13.86 0.73
CA THR A 209 -2.64 14.14 0.26
C THR A 209 -2.47 15.59 -0.17
N ASP A 210 -3.45 16.17 -0.83
CA ASP A 210 -3.44 17.60 -1.21
C ASP A 210 -3.45 18.54 0.02
N GLU A 211 -3.99 18.06 1.17
CA GLU A 211 -3.92 18.73 2.47
C GLU A 211 -2.57 18.53 3.18
N GLY A 212 -1.61 17.83 2.56
CA GLY A 212 -0.24 17.64 3.04
C GLY A 212 0.02 16.32 3.78
N ARG A 213 -0.95 15.41 3.89
CA ARG A 213 -0.75 14.08 4.48
C ARG A 213 -0.06 13.16 3.48
N ALA A 214 0.84 12.31 3.97
CA ALA A 214 1.40 11.22 3.16
C ALA A 214 0.39 10.06 3.05
N LEU A 215 0.38 9.38 1.90
CA LEU A 215 -0.46 8.20 1.69
C LEU A 215 0.37 7.05 1.11
N LEU A 216 0.35 5.91 1.78
CA LEU A 216 0.75 4.63 1.21
C LEU A 216 -0.51 3.84 0.89
N ILE A 217 -0.87 3.74 -0.39
CA ILE A 217 -1.99 2.94 -0.84
C ILE A 217 -1.50 1.61 -1.40
N ILE A 218 -2.03 0.52 -0.89
CA ILE A 218 -1.79 -0.83 -1.40
C ILE A 218 -3.00 -1.23 -2.21
N THR A 219 -2.80 -1.58 -3.48
CA THR A 219 -3.91 -1.99 -4.33
C THR A 219 -3.45 -2.88 -5.49
N HIS A 220 -4.34 -3.70 -6.01
CA HIS A 220 -4.22 -4.39 -7.29
C HIS A 220 -5.00 -3.67 -8.39
N ASP A 221 -5.78 -2.64 -8.04
CA ASP A 221 -6.52 -1.80 -8.98
C ASP A 221 -5.60 -0.68 -9.52
N LEU A 222 -5.05 -0.93 -10.72
CA LEU A 222 -4.14 0.03 -11.36
C LEU A 222 -4.88 1.27 -11.85
N ALA A 223 -6.16 1.20 -12.17
CA ALA A 223 -6.94 2.38 -12.56
C ALA A 223 -7.14 3.32 -11.37
N ALA A 224 -7.41 2.77 -10.18
CA ALA A 224 -7.45 3.55 -8.95
C ALA A 224 -6.07 4.15 -8.64
N ALA A 225 -4.97 3.38 -8.81
CA ALA A 225 -3.61 3.87 -8.61
C ALA A 225 -3.25 5.00 -9.59
N GLU A 226 -3.59 4.88 -10.87
CA GLU A 226 -3.36 5.92 -11.91
C GLU A 226 -4.01 7.26 -11.53
N ARG A 227 -5.18 7.21 -10.90
CA ARG A 227 -5.95 8.39 -10.52
C ARG A 227 -5.38 9.13 -9.30
N ILE A 228 -4.71 8.41 -8.37
CA ILE A 228 -4.34 8.98 -7.08
C ILE A 228 -2.84 9.11 -6.86
N ALA A 229 -2.02 8.25 -7.47
CA ALA A 229 -0.62 8.15 -7.12
C ALA A 229 0.23 9.27 -7.72
N ASP A 230 1.19 9.74 -6.94
CA ASP A 230 2.31 10.55 -7.41
C ASP A 230 3.46 9.63 -7.88
N ARG A 231 3.68 8.52 -7.15
CA ARG A 231 4.64 7.47 -7.51
C ARG A 231 4.03 6.09 -7.35
N VAL A 232 4.54 5.15 -8.12
CA VAL A 232 4.13 3.74 -8.11
C VAL A 232 5.32 2.87 -7.74
N ALA A 233 5.17 2.03 -6.71
CA ALA A 233 6.10 0.97 -6.35
C ALA A 233 5.49 -0.38 -6.76
N VAL A 234 6.20 -1.15 -7.57
CA VAL A 234 5.73 -2.46 -8.06
C VAL A 234 6.40 -3.56 -7.23
N MET A 235 5.58 -4.41 -6.63
CA MET A 235 6.05 -5.53 -5.80
C MET A 235 5.79 -6.86 -6.48
N TYR A 236 6.81 -7.71 -6.56
CA TYR A 236 6.75 -9.08 -7.07
C TYR A 236 7.51 -10.03 -6.17
N ALA A 237 6.88 -11.15 -5.79
CA ALA A 237 7.52 -12.22 -5.03
C ALA A 237 8.30 -11.73 -3.79
N GLY A 238 7.70 -10.80 -3.02
CA GLY A 238 8.28 -10.27 -1.80
C GLY A 238 9.28 -9.12 -1.99
N ARG A 239 9.58 -8.68 -3.22
CA ARG A 239 10.55 -7.63 -3.53
C ARG A 239 9.91 -6.47 -4.28
N ILE A 240 10.36 -5.25 -4.01
CA ILE A 240 10.08 -4.11 -4.88
C ILE A 240 10.98 -4.24 -6.11
N VAL A 241 10.36 -4.27 -7.29
CA VAL A 241 11.07 -4.48 -8.56
C VAL A 241 11.19 -3.21 -9.38
N GLU A 242 10.30 -2.25 -9.19
CA GLU A 242 10.38 -0.92 -9.81
C GLU A 242 9.70 0.12 -8.93
N ILE A 243 10.26 1.34 -8.88
CA ILE A 243 9.58 2.55 -8.42
C ILE A 243 9.66 3.57 -9.55
N ALA A 244 8.55 4.24 -9.85
CA ALA A 244 8.50 5.25 -10.90
C ALA A 244 7.47 6.34 -10.57
N ASP A 245 7.66 7.54 -11.13
CA ASP A 245 6.64 8.57 -11.10
C ASP A 245 5.40 8.11 -11.84
N ALA A 246 4.21 8.37 -11.32
CA ALA A 246 2.96 7.88 -11.88
C ALA A 246 2.72 8.35 -13.33
N PRO A 247 2.97 9.63 -13.71
CA PRO A 247 2.84 10.05 -15.10
C PRO A 247 3.74 9.27 -16.08
N ARG A 248 4.96 8.90 -15.63
CA ARG A 248 5.85 8.06 -16.42
C ARG A 248 5.37 6.61 -16.47
N PHE A 249 4.94 6.07 -15.35
CA PHE A 249 4.51 4.67 -15.21
C PHE A 249 3.29 4.36 -16.09
N PHE A 250 2.25 5.20 -15.98
CA PHE A 250 0.99 5.01 -16.70
C PHE A 250 1.02 5.58 -18.12
N GLY A 251 1.90 6.54 -18.41
CA GLY A 251 2.05 7.22 -19.68
C GLY A 251 3.25 6.71 -20.50
N ALA A 252 3.96 7.63 -21.14
CA ALA A 252 5.17 7.36 -21.90
C ALA A 252 6.42 7.82 -21.12
N PRO A 253 7.52 7.08 -21.14
CA PRO A 253 7.80 5.85 -21.91
C PRO A 253 7.23 4.57 -21.29
N GLY A 254 6.55 4.61 -20.14
CA GLY A 254 6.01 3.47 -19.43
C GLY A 254 6.99 2.81 -18.45
N PRO A 255 6.58 1.67 -17.86
CA PRO A 255 7.40 0.92 -16.91
C PRO A 255 8.66 0.35 -17.56
N ARG A 256 9.72 0.23 -16.73
CA ARG A 256 11.00 -0.34 -17.14
C ARG A 256 11.10 -1.85 -16.87
N HIS A 257 10.42 -2.34 -15.82
CA HIS A 257 10.42 -3.76 -15.48
C HIS A 257 9.41 -4.52 -16.33
N PRO A 258 9.76 -5.66 -16.98
CA PRO A 258 8.82 -6.44 -17.81
C PRO A 258 7.54 -6.87 -17.06
N TYR A 259 7.62 -7.19 -15.77
CA TYR A 259 6.46 -7.50 -14.96
C TYR A 259 5.53 -6.29 -14.80
N ALA A 260 6.10 -5.11 -14.50
CA ALA A 260 5.33 -3.88 -14.35
C ALA A 260 4.59 -3.51 -15.64
N LYS A 261 5.28 -3.68 -16.80
CA LYS A 261 4.63 -3.53 -18.10
C LYS A 261 3.50 -4.55 -18.30
N GLY A 262 3.74 -5.82 -17.98
CA GLY A 262 2.72 -6.86 -18.08
C GLY A 262 1.48 -6.58 -17.23
N LEU A 263 1.64 -5.97 -16.04
CA LEU A 263 0.50 -5.53 -15.22
C LEU A 263 -0.35 -4.47 -15.93
N LEU A 264 0.28 -3.50 -16.59
CA LEU A 264 -0.45 -2.49 -17.38
C LEU A 264 -1.10 -3.08 -18.63
N ASP A 265 -0.38 -3.94 -19.35
CA ASP A 265 -0.90 -4.57 -20.58
C ASP A 265 -2.09 -5.50 -20.30
N ALA A 266 -2.19 -6.02 -19.06
CA ALA A 266 -3.32 -6.85 -18.66
C ALA A 266 -4.61 -6.05 -18.39
N LEU A 267 -4.57 -4.72 -18.36
CA LEU A 267 -5.75 -3.89 -18.14
C LEU A 267 -6.71 -3.97 -19.33
N PRO A 268 -8.05 -4.02 -19.09
CA PRO A 268 -9.05 -4.03 -20.17
C PRO A 268 -8.98 -2.83 -21.11
N GLU A 269 -8.56 -1.67 -20.60
CA GLU A 269 -8.43 -0.41 -21.34
C GLU A 269 -7.14 -0.35 -22.18
N ARG A 270 -6.27 -1.38 -22.09
CA ARG A 270 -5.01 -1.50 -22.82
C ARG A 270 -5.03 -2.74 -23.73
N ASP A 271 -3.92 -3.48 -23.77
CA ASP A 271 -3.78 -4.65 -24.66
C ASP A 271 -4.60 -5.87 -24.20
N PHE A 272 -5.13 -5.87 -22.98
CA PHE A 272 -5.85 -6.99 -22.33
C PHE A 272 -5.09 -8.32 -22.42
N ALA A 273 -3.76 -8.24 -22.31
CA ALA A 273 -2.85 -9.36 -22.44
C ALA A 273 -2.42 -9.86 -21.04
N PRO A 274 -2.89 -11.05 -20.61
CA PRO A 274 -2.53 -11.55 -19.29
C PRO A 274 -1.04 -11.93 -19.21
N ILE A 275 -0.44 -11.73 -18.04
CA ILE A 275 0.93 -12.20 -17.77
C ILE A 275 0.92 -13.74 -17.75
N PRO A 276 1.74 -14.42 -18.58
CA PRO A 276 1.73 -15.88 -18.67
C PRO A 276 2.23 -16.54 -17.38
N GLY A 277 1.77 -17.78 -17.13
CA GLY A 277 2.21 -18.60 -16.00
C GLY A 277 1.71 -18.11 -14.63
N MET A 278 2.24 -18.73 -13.57
CA MET A 278 1.88 -18.42 -12.19
C MET A 278 3.06 -17.79 -11.44
N PRO A 279 2.83 -16.85 -10.50
CA PRO A 279 3.89 -16.34 -9.65
C PRO A 279 4.47 -17.47 -8.78
N PRO A 280 5.77 -17.42 -8.45
CA PRO A 280 6.38 -18.40 -7.58
C PRO A 280 5.83 -18.28 -6.15
N GLU A 281 5.76 -19.41 -5.45
CA GLU A 281 5.43 -19.42 -4.01
C GLU A 281 6.56 -18.73 -3.21
N LEU A 282 6.22 -17.88 -2.26
CA LEU A 282 7.19 -17.18 -1.38
C LEU A 282 8.07 -18.15 -0.57
N GLY A 283 7.60 -19.40 -0.37
CA GLY A 283 8.37 -20.45 0.30
C GLY A 283 9.31 -21.23 -0.62
N ALA A 284 9.32 -20.98 -1.93
CA ALA A 284 10.11 -21.71 -2.95
C ALA A 284 10.58 -20.78 -4.07
N LEU A 285 11.16 -19.63 -3.69
CA LEU A 285 11.69 -18.65 -4.64
C LEU A 285 12.92 -19.20 -5.37
N PRO A 286 13.09 -18.91 -6.69
CA PRO A 286 14.30 -19.27 -7.43
C PRO A 286 15.52 -18.49 -6.91
N GLY A 287 16.73 -19.00 -7.21
CA GLY A 287 17.98 -18.33 -6.83
C GLY A 287 18.27 -17.06 -7.61
N GLY A 288 17.75 -16.96 -8.85
CA GLY A 288 17.84 -15.78 -9.70
C GLY A 288 16.62 -14.87 -9.63
N CYS A 289 16.34 -14.15 -10.72
CA CYS A 289 15.19 -13.28 -10.85
C CYS A 289 13.88 -14.06 -10.67
N ALA A 290 13.07 -13.69 -9.68
CA ALA A 290 11.80 -14.38 -9.40
C ALA A 290 10.81 -14.33 -10.57
N PHE A 291 10.92 -13.33 -11.46
CA PHE A 291 10.08 -13.20 -12.65
C PHE A 291 10.64 -13.94 -13.88
N ALA A 292 11.84 -14.49 -13.85
CA ALA A 292 12.52 -15.08 -15.02
C ALA A 292 11.65 -16.11 -15.76
N ALA A 293 10.96 -17.01 -15.06
CA ALA A 293 10.12 -18.05 -15.66
C ALA A 293 8.89 -17.51 -16.43
N ARG A 294 8.51 -16.24 -16.21
CA ARG A 294 7.36 -15.56 -16.84
C ARG A 294 7.79 -14.41 -17.75
N CYS A 295 9.09 -14.14 -17.82
CA CYS A 295 9.64 -12.98 -18.52
C CYS A 295 10.02 -13.34 -19.95
N ALA A 296 9.45 -12.65 -20.92
CA ALA A 296 9.80 -12.83 -22.35
C ALA A 296 11.23 -12.39 -22.70
N TYR A 297 11.91 -11.67 -21.79
CA TYR A 297 13.27 -11.14 -21.96
C TYR A 297 14.30 -11.88 -21.11
N ALA A 298 13.90 -12.99 -20.44
CA ALA A 298 14.79 -13.72 -19.55
C ALA A 298 15.92 -14.41 -20.33
N ASP A 299 17.12 -14.37 -19.76
CA ASP A 299 18.29 -15.10 -20.22
C ASP A 299 18.93 -15.90 -19.07
N ALA A 300 20.11 -16.49 -19.32
CA ALA A 300 20.85 -17.28 -18.33
C ALA A 300 21.17 -16.44 -17.07
N ARG A 301 21.53 -15.17 -17.23
CA ARG A 301 21.80 -14.29 -16.11
C ARG A 301 20.57 -14.11 -15.20
N CYS A 302 19.38 -13.96 -15.79
CA CYS A 302 18.14 -13.86 -15.05
C CYS A 302 17.83 -15.14 -14.25
N THR A 303 18.24 -16.30 -14.74
CA THR A 303 18.04 -17.57 -14.04
C THR A 303 19.01 -17.73 -12.86
N ASP A 304 20.24 -17.27 -13.01
CA ASP A 304 21.34 -17.56 -12.09
C ASP A 304 21.54 -16.44 -11.05
N GLU A 305 21.21 -15.18 -11.39
CA GLU A 305 21.48 -14.01 -10.55
C GLU A 305 20.18 -13.26 -10.18
N GLN A 306 20.03 -12.92 -8.89
CA GLN A 306 18.98 -12.01 -8.42
C GLN A 306 19.36 -10.57 -8.81
N PRO A 307 18.51 -9.82 -9.54
CA PRO A 307 18.76 -8.41 -9.83
C PRO A 307 18.83 -7.57 -8.53
N VAL A 308 19.85 -6.73 -8.46
CA VAL A 308 19.98 -5.75 -7.36
C VAL A 308 19.05 -4.57 -7.62
N PHE A 309 18.36 -4.10 -6.58
CA PHE A 309 17.56 -2.88 -6.67
C PHE A 309 18.47 -1.65 -6.65
N ASP A 310 18.61 -1.01 -7.80
CA ASP A 310 19.41 0.19 -7.99
C ASP A 310 18.69 1.17 -8.91
N ALA A 311 18.84 2.47 -8.66
CA ALA A 311 18.16 3.52 -9.42
C ALA A 311 16.65 3.22 -9.68
N ASP A 312 15.96 2.80 -8.63
CA ASP A 312 14.52 2.49 -8.62
C ASP A 312 14.11 1.32 -9.53
N LEU A 313 15.01 0.37 -9.79
CA LEU A 313 14.75 -0.79 -10.63
C LEU A 313 15.57 -2.00 -10.21
N ALA A 314 14.95 -3.20 -10.20
CA ALA A 314 15.61 -4.49 -10.03
C ALA A 314 15.41 -5.36 -11.28
N CYS A 315 16.12 -5.08 -12.36
CA CYS A 315 16.03 -5.83 -13.62
C CYS A 315 17.37 -5.86 -14.37
N HIS A 316 17.78 -7.01 -14.89
CA HIS A 316 18.96 -7.12 -15.76
C HIS A 316 18.71 -6.54 -17.16
N HIS A 317 17.46 -6.51 -17.61
CA HIS A 317 17.02 -6.10 -18.94
C HIS A 317 15.90 -5.06 -18.89
N ALA A 318 16.25 -3.85 -18.45
CA ALA A 318 15.30 -2.75 -18.41
C ALA A 318 14.70 -2.44 -19.78
N LEU A 319 13.38 -2.26 -19.84
CA LEU A 319 12.70 -1.83 -21.05
C LEU A 319 13.05 -0.37 -21.34
N THR A 320 13.63 -0.12 -22.51
CA THR A 320 13.99 1.23 -22.98
C THR A 320 13.20 1.54 -24.26
N GLY A 321 11.86 1.64 -24.13
CA GLY A 321 11.00 1.93 -25.30
C GLY A 321 10.90 0.79 -26.33
N ARG A 322 11.32 -0.45 -25.98
CA ARG A 322 11.22 -1.62 -26.87
C ARG A 322 9.78 -2.10 -26.94
N THR A 323 9.31 -2.39 -28.16
CA THR A 323 8.05 -3.10 -28.42
C THR A 323 8.12 -4.52 -27.84
N HIS A 324 7.01 -5.04 -27.36
CA HIS A 324 6.91 -6.40 -26.79
C HIS A 324 7.19 -7.45 -27.87
N PRO A 325 8.12 -8.43 -27.66
CA PRO A 325 8.47 -9.43 -28.68
C PRO A 325 7.29 -10.31 -29.13
N LEU A 326 6.20 -10.39 -28.35
CA LEU A 326 4.99 -11.11 -28.76
C LEU A 326 4.18 -10.39 -29.84
N LYS A 327 4.40 -9.09 -30.09
CA LYS A 327 3.77 -8.37 -31.25
C LYS A 327 4.48 -8.67 -32.57
N GLU A 328 5.78 -8.97 -32.55
CA GLU A 328 6.51 -9.33 -33.78
C GLU A 328 6.16 -10.75 -34.29
N ALA A 329 5.69 -11.64 -33.40
CA ALA A 329 5.31 -13.01 -33.77
C ALA A 329 3.84 -13.14 -34.27
N ALA A 330 3.00 -12.11 -34.05
CA ALA A 330 1.62 -12.10 -34.52
C ALA A 330 1.44 -11.44 -35.90
N ASP A 331 2.45 -10.69 -36.36
CA ASP A 331 2.48 -10.01 -37.66
C ASP A 331 3.36 -10.75 -38.71
N ALA A 332 3.89 -11.93 -38.39
CA ALA A 332 4.64 -12.82 -39.26
C ALA A 332 3.84 -14.11 -39.54
#